data_144715c29d1880eefc15df144ebc57f7
#
_entry.id   144715c29d1880eefc15df144ebc57f7
#
_cell.length_a   1.000
_cell.length_b   1.000
_cell.length_c   1.000
_cell.angle_alpha   90.00
_cell.angle_beta   90.00
_cell.angle_gamma   90.00
#
_symmetry.space_group_name_H-M   'P 1'
#
loop_
_entity.id
_entity.type
_entity.pdbx_description
1 polymer ?
#
loop_
_entity_poly.entity_id
_entity_poly.type
_entity_poly.pdbx_seq_one_letter_code
_entity_poly.pdbx_strand_id
1 'polypeptide(L)'
;SSAASDVYKRQDKVRDYECDLQGVVNNSNYQHYMEHTRHEFLESLGENFGAMHEKGIDAFVARVDIQFKNSLRSGDRYTSCLNVYKKGVKLVFEQDIYRESDGALATKGVVESVVVENGKLTRGEYFDEMLKRIESKQA
;
A
#
# COMPACT_ATOMS: atom_id res chain seq x y z
N SER A 1 -10.60 1.18 6.82
CA SER A 1 -10.66 2.63 6.69
C SER A 1 -11.94 3.06 5.98
N SER A 2 -12.38 4.26 6.22
CA SER A 2 -13.50 4.85 5.52
C SER A 2 -12.97 5.47 4.21
N ALA A 3 -13.76 5.38 3.14
CA ALA A 3 -13.39 5.94 1.84
C ALA A 3 -13.07 7.44 1.92
N ALA A 4 -13.74 8.17 2.82
CA ALA A 4 -13.56 9.62 2.98
C ALA A 4 -12.20 10.00 3.59
N SER A 5 -11.54 9.07 4.32
CA SER A 5 -10.26 9.33 4.97
C SER A 5 -9.06 8.80 4.18
N ASP A 6 -9.30 8.09 3.07
CA ASP A 6 -8.21 7.54 2.28
C ASP A 6 -7.47 8.64 1.51
N VAL A 7 -6.14 8.58 1.53
CA VAL A 7 -5.31 9.57 0.81
C VAL A 7 -5.07 9.16 -0.63
N TYR A 8 -5.28 7.89 -0.96
CA TYR A 8 -5.09 7.38 -2.31
C TYR A 8 -6.00 6.18 -2.57
N LYS A 9 -6.48 6.06 -3.80
CA LYS A 9 -7.27 4.92 -4.26
C LYS A 9 -6.85 4.54 -5.66
N ARG A 10 -6.87 3.24 -5.92
CA ARG A 10 -6.58 2.67 -7.22
C ARG A 10 -7.65 1.64 -7.55
N GLN A 11 -8.09 1.61 -8.81
CA GLN A 11 -9.01 0.59 -9.30
C GLN A 11 -8.29 -0.31 -10.28
N ASP A 12 -8.61 -1.60 -10.23
CA ASP A 12 -8.04 -2.59 -11.14
C ASP A 12 -8.99 -3.78 -11.26
N LYS A 13 -8.61 -4.72 -12.09
CA LYS A 13 -9.39 -5.93 -12.39
C LYS A 13 -8.53 -7.15 -12.13
N VAL A 14 -9.11 -8.17 -11.50
CA VAL A 14 -8.44 -9.44 -11.26
C VAL A 14 -8.21 -10.17 -12.59
N ARG A 15 -6.98 -10.65 -12.80
CA ARG A 15 -6.59 -11.41 -13.97
C ARG A 15 -6.64 -12.90 -13.68
N ASP A 16 -6.91 -13.70 -14.71
CA ASP A 16 -7.06 -15.15 -14.60
C ASP A 16 -5.87 -15.81 -13.90
N TYR A 17 -4.66 -15.39 -14.27
CA TYR A 17 -3.42 -15.99 -13.75
C TYR A 17 -3.13 -15.61 -12.29
N GLU A 18 -3.93 -14.74 -11.69
CA GLU A 18 -3.81 -14.35 -10.30
C GLU A 18 -4.61 -15.27 -9.37
N CYS A 19 -5.41 -16.17 -9.94
CA CYS A 19 -6.25 -17.09 -9.20
C CYS A 19 -5.58 -18.45 -9.03
N ASP A 20 -5.91 -19.10 -7.92
CA ASP A 20 -5.43 -20.46 -7.61
C ASP A 20 -6.43 -21.53 -8.10
N LEU A 21 -6.17 -22.77 -7.70
CA LEU A 21 -7.00 -23.92 -8.13
C LEU A 21 -8.44 -23.85 -7.59
N GLN A 22 -8.68 -23.09 -6.52
CA GLN A 22 -10.02 -22.89 -5.98
C GLN A 22 -10.78 -21.81 -6.77
N GLY A 23 -10.18 -21.18 -7.75
CA GLY A 23 -10.80 -20.13 -8.56
C GLY A 23 -10.88 -18.78 -7.88
N VAL A 24 -10.14 -18.57 -6.81
CA VAL A 24 -10.05 -17.31 -6.08
C VAL A 24 -8.64 -16.75 -6.13
N VAL A 25 -8.52 -15.43 -5.97
CA VAL A 25 -7.20 -14.78 -5.97
C VAL A 25 -6.32 -15.42 -4.90
N ASN A 26 -5.11 -15.80 -5.31
CA ASN A 26 -4.14 -16.38 -4.39
C ASN A 26 -3.74 -15.35 -3.32
N ASN A 27 -3.57 -15.82 -2.09
CA ASN A 27 -3.25 -14.97 -0.94
C ASN A 27 -2.07 -14.02 -1.19
N SER A 28 -1.04 -14.50 -1.88
CA SER A 28 0.16 -13.69 -2.18
C SER A 28 -0.15 -12.51 -3.10
N ASN A 29 -1.15 -12.61 -3.95
CA ASN A 29 -1.49 -11.55 -4.90
C ASN A 29 -2.13 -10.35 -4.24
N TYR A 30 -2.81 -10.51 -3.11
CA TYR A 30 -3.30 -9.36 -2.35
C TYR A 30 -2.15 -8.50 -1.86
N GLN A 31 -1.05 -9.11 -1.45
CA GLN A 31 0.16 -8.38 -1.07
C GLN A 31 0.74 -7.62 -2.26
N HIS A 32 0.74 -8.22 -3.45
CA HIS A 32 1.17 -7.54 -4.69
C HIS A 32 0.25 -6.36 -5.03
N TYR A 33 -1.05 -6.50 -4.86
CA TYR A 33 -1.99 -5.40 -5.10
C TYR A 33 -1.70 -4.22 -4.17
N MET A 34 -1.44 -4.51 -2.90
CA MET A 34 -1.10 -3.49 -1.92
C MET A 34 0.22 -2.80 -2.23
N GLU A 35 1.24 -3.56 -2.62
CA GLU A 35 2.54 -3.02 -3.01
C GLU A 35 2.40 -2.08 -4.20
N HIS A 36 1.67 -2.51 -5.22
CA HIS A 36 1.45 -1.69 -6.40
C HIS A 36 0.75 -0.38 -6.06
N THR A 37 -0.24 -0.42 -5.18
CA THR A 37 -0.95 0.77 -4.70
C THR A 37 -0.01 1.73 -3.97
N ARG A 38 0.88 1.21 -3.11
CA ARG A 38 1.88 2.03 -2.42
C ARG A 38 2.83 2.70 -3.41
N HIS A 39 3.29 1.94 -4.42
CA HIS A 39 4.23 2.45 -5.41
C HIS A 39 3.60 3.56 -6.25
N GLU A 40 2.38 3.38 -6.73
CA GLU A 40 1.67 4.41 -7.49
C GLU A 40 1.43 5.67 -6.64
N PHE A 41 1.05 5.47 -5.37
CA PHE A 41 0.86 6.58 -4.44
C PHE A 41 2.15 7.39 -4.28
N LEU A 42 3.27 6.72 -4.04
CA LEU A 42 4.56 7.39 -3.85
C LEU A 42 5.03 8.08 -5.12
N GLU A 43 4.82 7.48 -6.29
CA GLU A 43 5.10 8.12 -7.56
C GLU A 43 4.28 9.40 -7.73
N SER A 44 3.02 9.40 -7.29
CA SER A 44 2.15 10.58 -7.36
C SER A 44 2.67 11.74 -6.51
N LEU A 45 3.50 11.45 -5.51
CA LEU A 45 4.16 12.46 -4.67
C LEU A 45 5.51 12.91 -5.23
N GLY A 46 5.92 12.35 -6.37
CA GLY A 46 7.21 12.65 -6.98
C GLY A 46 8.38 11.86 -6.41
N GLU A 47 8.12 10.80 -5.65
CA GLU A 47 9.18 9.97 -5.11
C GLU A 47 9.81 9.10 -6.20
N ASN A 48 11.13 8.93 -6.10
CA ASN A 48 11.89 8.08 -7.01
C ASN A 48 12.82 7.18 -6.20
N PHE A 49 12.46 5.90 -6.09
CA PHE A 49 13.20 4.94 -5.29
C PHE A 49 14.61 4.69 -5.80
N GLY A 50 14.81 4.72 -7.12
CA GLY A 50 16.15 4.58 -7.72
C GLY A 50 17.07 5.71 -7.31
N ALA A 51 16.60 6.95 -7.39
CA ALA A 51 17.36 8.12 -6.98
C ALA A 51 17.65 8.12 -5.47
N MET A 52 16.68 7.67 -4.66
CA MET A 52 16.88 7.53 -3.22
C MET A 52 17.99 6.52 -2.93
N HIS A 53 17.92 5.36 -3.57
CA HIS A 53 18.91 4.30 -3.40
C HIS A 53 20.32 4.79 -3.73
N GLU A 54 20.48 5.54 -4.80
CA GLU A 54 21.78 6.14 -5.18
C GLU A 54 22.32 7.07 -4.10
N LYS A 55 21.44 7.69 -3.33
CA LYS A 55 21.82 8.55 -2.20
C LYS A 55 22.00 7.75 -0.89
N GLY A 56 21.88 6.42 -0.94
CA GLY A 56 22.01 5.56 0.22
C GLY A 56 20.75 5.51 1.09
N ILE A 57 19.61 5.92 0.55
CA ILE A 57 18.32 5.95 1.27
C ILE A 57 17.43 4.86 0.72
N ASP A 58 17.04 3.91 1.56
CA ASP A 58 16.15 2.82 1.18
C ASP A 58 14.99 2.68 2.18
N ALA A 59 13.79 2.47 1.65
CA ALA A 59 12.63 2.17 2.45
C ALA A 59 12.36 0.66 2.35
N PHE A 60 12.25 0.00 3.50
CA PHE A 60 11.98 -1.44 3.56
C PHE A 60 10.68 -1.70 4.31
N VAL A 61 9.94 -2.70 3.84
CA VAL A 61 8.81 -3.22 4.59
C VAL A 61 9.34 -4.06 5.75
N ALA A 62 8.94 -3.71 6.97
CA ALA A 62 9.33 -4.40 8.18
C ALA A 62 8.27 -5.37 8.68
N ARG A 63 7.00 -5.10 8.37
CA ARG A 63 5.89 -5.93 8.81
C ARG A 63 4.71 -5.80 7.86
N VAL A 64 4.05 -6.93 7.59
CA VAL A 64 2.80 -6.98 6.83
C VAL A 64 1.80 -7.80 7.64
N ASP A 65 0.61 -7.25 7.81
CA ASP A 65 -0.53 -7.94 8.43
C ASP A 65 -1.70 -7.84 7.46
N ILE A 66 -2.19 -8.97 6.97
CA ILE A 66 -3.32 -9.02 6.05
C ILE A 66 -4.37 -9.95 6.60
N GLN A 67 -5.59 -9.42 6.71
CA GLN A 67 -6.76 -10.22 7.07
C GLN A 67 -7.59 -10.46 5.80
N PHE A 68 -7.89 -11.71 5.52
CA PHE A 68 -8.66 -12.11 4.34
C PHE A 68 -10.13 -12.26 4.76
N LYS A 69 -11.00 -11.45 4.18
CA LYS A 69 -12.42 -11.36 4.56
C LYS A 69 -13.35 -11.98 3.52
N ASN A 70 -13.20 -11.58 2.25
CA ASN A 70 -14.00 -12.06 1.13
C ASN A 70 -13.12 -12.26 -0.07
N SER A 71 -13.29 -13.36 -0.78
CA SER A 71 -12.44 -13.69 -1.92
C SER A 71 -12.80 -12.86 -3.15
N LEU A 72 -11.77 -12.46 -3.88
CA LEU A 72 -11.91 -11.95 -5.24
C LEU A 72 -11.73 -13.10 -6.21
N ARG A 73 -12.41 -13.02 -7.36
CA ARG A 73 -12.35 -14.02 -8.42
C ARG A 73 -11.91 -13.38 -9.73
N SER A 74 -11.52 -14.22 -10.69
CA SER A 74 -11.15 -13.73 -12.03
C SER A 74 -12.24 -12.83 -12.60
N GLY A 75 -11.82 -11.69 -13.12
CA GLY A 75 -12.75 -10.72 -13.71
C GLY A 75 -13.37 -9.74 -12.73
N ASP A 76 -13.26 -9.98 -11.42
CA ASP A 76 -13.76 -9.02 -10.43
C ASP A 76 -12.99 -7.71 -10.53
N ARG A 77 -13.71 -6.60 -10.44
CA ARG A 77 -13.09 -5.29 -10.27
C ARG A 77 -12.99 -4.97 -8.80
N TYR A 78 -11.91 -4.30 -8.42
CA TYR A 78 -11.68 -3.94 -7.03
C TYR A 78 -11.14 -2.52 -6.90
N THR A 79 -11.38 -1.93 -5.73
CA THR A 79 -10.80 -0.65 -5.33
C THR A 79 -9.81 -0.92 -4.20
N SER A 80 -8.57 -0.51 -4.40
CA SER A 80 -7.51 -0.60 -3.40
C SER A 80 -7.33 0.78 -2.79
N CYS A 81 -7.59 0.87 -1.49
CA CYS A 81 -7.57 2.12 -0.74
C CYS A 81 -6.33 2.17 0.14
N LEU A 82 -5.77 3.36 0.30
CA LEU A 82 -4.56 3.56 1.08
C LEU A 82 -4.71 4.77 1.99
N ASN A 83 -4.39 4.58 3.25
CA ASN A 83 -4.18 5.66 4.21
C ASN A 83 -2.78 5.49 4.80
N VAL A 84 -2.19 6.56 5.31
CA VAL A 84 -0.81 6.54 5.77
C VAL A 84 -0.62 7.44 6.97
N TYR A 85 0.16 6.98 7.94
CA TYR A 85 0.53 7.76 9.11
C TYR A 85 1.88 7.29 9.66
N LYS A 86 2.48 8.12 10.49
CA LYS A 86 3.74 7.75 11.14
C LYS A 86 3.47 7.23 12.55
N LYS A 87 4.17 6.17 12.92
CA LYS A 87 4.12 5.58 14.26
C LYS A 87 5.55 5.30 14.71
N GLY A 88 6.08 6.11 15.63
CA GLY A 88 7.47 6.03 16.03
C GLY A 88 8.39 6.29 14.84
N VAL A 89 9.29 5.36 14.55
CA VAL A 89 10.21 5.46 13.39
C VAL A 89 9.62 4.91 12.10
N LYS A 90 8.41 4.34 12.15
CA LYS A 90 7.79 3.63 11.04
C LYS A 90 6.78 4.48 10.30
N LEU A 91 6.69 4.27 9.01
CA LEU A 91 5.57 4.72 8.20
C LEU A 91 4.59 3.56 8.08
N VAL A 92 3.35 3.77 8.47
CA VAL A 92 2.31 2.75 8.47
C VAL A 92 1.30 3.04 7.38
N PHE A 93 1.07 2.05 6.52
CA PHE A 93 0.04 2.10 5.49
C PHE A 93 -1.13 1.22 5.94
N GLU A 94 -2.31 1.81 5.98
CA GLU A 94 -3.55 1.05 6.12
C GLU A 94 -4.13 0.88 4.72
N GLN A 95 -4.31 -0.38 4.29
CA GLN A 95 -4.68 -0.69 2.91
C GLN A 95 -5.82 -1.69 2.90
N ASP A 96 -7.00 -1.20 2.49
CA ASP A 96 -8.17 -2.03 2.35
C ASP A 96 -8.49 -2.24 0.87
N ILE A 97 -8.94 -3.44 0.52
CA ILE A 97 -9.34 -3.78 -0.85
C ILE A 97 -10.81 -4.16 -0.82
N TYR A 98 -11.60 -3.48 -1.64
CA TYR A 98 -13.04 -3.69 -1.76
C TYR A 98 -13.40 -4.25 -3.13
N ARG A 99 -14.28 -5.26 -3.15
CA ARG A 99 -14.87 -5.75 -4.39
C ARG A 99 -15.91 -4.73 -4.87
N GLU A 100 -15.80 -4.29 -6.12
CA GLU A 100 -16.68 -3.23 -6.63
C GLU A 100 -18.13 -3.68 -6.78
N SER A 101 -18.37 -4.94 -7.18
CA SER A 101 -19.70 -5.41 -7.51
C SER A 101 -20.71 -5.32 -6.35
N ASP A 102 -20.24 -5.51 -5.12
CA ASP A 102 -21.10 -5.50 -3.92
C ASP A 102 -20.54 -4.66 -2.76
N GLY A 103 -19.39 -4.04 -2.95
CA GLY A 103 -18.75 -3.26 -1.90
C GLY A 103 -18.15 -4.08 -0.75
N ALA A 104 -18.09 -5.40 -0.90
CA ALA A 104 -17.56 -6.25 0.16
C ALA A 104 -16.06 -6.01 0.40
N LEU A 105 -15.67 -5.94 1.66
CA LEU A 105 -14.26 -5.86 2.03
C LEU A 105 -13.59 -7.19 1.73
N ALA A 106 -12.67 -7.21 0.77
CA ALA A 106 -11.92 -8.41 0.42
C ALA A 106 -10.78 -8.66 1.40
N THR A 107 -9.94 -7.66 1.61
CA THR A 107 -8.82 -7.74 2.56
C THR A 107 -8.67 -6.44 3.33
N LYS A 108 -8.16 -6.58 4.55
CA LYS A 108 -7.74 -5.47 5.40
C LYS A 108 -6.26 -5.64 5.68
N GLY A 109 -5.44 -4.67 5.29
CA GLY A 109 -4.00 -4.76 5.41
C GLY A 109 -3.38 -3.61 6.19
N VAL A 110 -2.31 -3.94 6.89
CA VAL A 110 -1.43 -2.96 7.55
C VAL A 110 -0.01 -3.29 7.15
N VAL A 111 0.70 -2.31 6.61
CA VAL A 111 2.08 -2.47 6.16
C VAL A 111 2.94 -1.43 6.87
N GLU A 112 3.96 -1.90 7.60
CA GLU A 112 4.88 -1.03 8.33
C GLU A 112 6.22 -0.98 7.61
N SER A 113 6.71 0.22 7.36
CA SER A 113 7.97 0.47 6.63
C SER A 113 8.95 1.25 7.50
N VAL A 114 10.24 1.05 7.25
CA VAL A 114 11.33 1.78 7.91
C VAL A 114 12.25 2.35 6.85
N VAL A 115 12.98 3.40 7.19
CA VAL A 115 14.01 3.97 6.32
C VAL A 115 15.38 3.62 6.88
N VAL A 116 16.21 3.07 6.00
CA VAL A 116 17.61 2.77 6.26
C VAL A 116 18.45 3.74 5.44
N GLU A 117 19.41 4.40 6.06
CA GLU A 117 20.30 5.34 5.41
C GLU A 117 21.75 4.92 5.64
N ASN A 118 22.44 4.64 4.55
CA ASN A 118 23.81 4.14 4.56
C ASN A 118 23.98 2.92 5.48
N GLY A 119 23.01 1.99 5.40
CA GLY A 119 23.01 0.75 6.15
C GLY A 119 22.54 0.85 7.60
N LYS A 120 22.08 2.03 8.03
CA LYS A 120 21.60 2.24 9.40
C LYS A 120 20.13 2.61 9.45
N LEU A 121 19.43 2.03 10.42
CA LEU A 121 18.03 2.39 10.67
C LEU A 121 17.97 3.85 11.14
N THR A 122 17.08 4.62 10.50
CA THR A 122 16.82 6.01 10.87
C THR A 122 15.63 6.12 11.80
N ARG A 123 15.35 7.35 12.27
CA ARG A 123 14.13 7.66 13.02
C ARG A 123 12.95 7.99 12.11
N GLY A 124 13.12 7.84 10.79
CA GLY A 124 12.06 8.09 9.84
C GLY A 124 11.85 9.56 9.48
N GLU A 125 12.88 10.39 9.59
CA GLU A 125 12.80 11.82 9.25
C GLU A 125 12.37 12.02 7.79
N TYR A 126 12.78 11.13 6.92
CA TYR A 126 12.36 11.15 5.53
C TYR A 126 10.84 11.07 5.40
N PHE A 127 10.20 10.27 6.25
CA PHE A 127 8.75 10.14 6.26
C PHE A 127 8.06 11.42 6.75
N ASP A 128 8.68 12.16 7.68
CA ASP A 128 8.11 13.41 8.16
C ASP A 128 7.97 14.42 7.03
N GLU A 129 8.99 14.52 6.17
CA GLU A 129 8.96 15.39 4.99
C GLU A 129 7.89 14.93 3.99
N MET A 130 7.77 13.62 3.78
CA MET A 130 6.76 13.04 2.89
C MET A 130 5.35 13.35 3.39
N LEU A 131 5.10 13.19 4.70
CA LEU A 131 3.79 13.45 5.29
C LEU A 131 3.38 14.92 5.16
N LYS A 132 4.32 15.83 5.28
CA LYS A 132 4.07 17.27 5.05
C LYS A 132 3.59 17.53 3.62
N ARG A 133 4.19 16.86 2.64
CA ARG A 133 3.76 16.98 1.24
C ARG A 133 2.36 16.44 1.01
N ILE A 134 2.01 15.34 1.69
CA ILE A 134 0.67 14.76 1.61
C ILE A 134 -0.36 15.74 2.18
N GLU A 135 -0.11 16.30 3.35
CA GLU A 135 -0.99 17.30 3.98
C GLU A 135 -1.18 18.51 3.08
N SER A 136 -0.12 19.00 2.48
CA SER A 136 -0.16 20.14 1.56
C SER A 136 -1.05 19.86 0.35
N LYS A 137 -1.04 18.65 -0.19
CA LYS A 137 -1.88 18.26 -1.33
C LYS A 137 -3.35 18.12 -0.99
N GLN A 138 -3.66 17.82 0.27
CA GLN A 138 -5.04 17.65 0.74
C GLN A 138 -5.68 18.95 1.18
N ALA A 139 -4.88 19.96 1.39
CA ALA A 139 -5.34 21.29 1.83
C ALA A 139 -6.08 22.06 0.72
#